data_e964ebff6ec499df4343dc79201f966a
#
_entry.id   e964ebff6ec499df4343dc79201f966a
#
_cell.length_a   1.000
_cell.length_b   1.000
_cell.length_c   1.000
_cell.angle_alpha   90.00
_cell.angle_beta   90.00
_cell.angle_gamma   90.00
#
_symmetry.space_group_name_H-M   'P 1'
#
loop_
_entity.id
_entity.type
_entity.pdbx_description
1 polymer ?
#
loop_
_entity_poly.entity_id
_entity_poly.type
_entity_poly.pdbx_seq_one_letter_code
_entity_poly.pdbx_strand_id
1 'polypeptide(L)'
;MKDKTIGMELRSLNNLIKRYIENSKHFEYAKKITGTNGWIIAYLAENEGKDIYQKDLEEKFTITRSTISKVITLMEQKGLIEREAVPGDARLKKLILTPKAKALHKAIVEDLKDIENKLMEGFTEQEKENLFLYFDKMKKNMGTEEA
;
A
#
# COMPACT_ATOMS: atom_id res chain seq x y z
N MET A 1 5.28 -29.33 17.31
CA MET A 1 5.35 -27.99 17.00
C MET A 1 4.07 -27.27 17.25
N LYS A 2 3.90 -26.87 18.46
CA LYS A 2 2.63 -26.43 18.88
C LYS A 2 2.22 -25.08 18.40
N ASP A 3 3.13 -24.22 18.18
CA ASP A 3 2.76 -22.81 18.12
C ASP A 3 3.09 -22.13 16.82
N LYS A 4 3.31 -22.89 15.76
CA LYS A 4 3.62 -22.33 14.47
C LYS A 4 2.38 -22.27 13.61
N THR A 5 1.80 -21.09 13.49
CA THR A 5 0.65 -20.86 12.61
C THR A 5 1.03 -19.86 11.53
N ILE A 6 0.33 -19.92 10.41
CA ILE A 6 0.53 -18.97 9.30
C ILE A 6 0.26 -17.55 9.78
N GLY A 7 -0.80 -17.36 10.57
CA GLY A 7 -1.13 -16.02 11.09
C GLY A 7 -0.03 -15.43 11.94
N MET A 8 0.57 -16.23 12.81
CA MET A 8 1.68 -15.77 13.66
C MET A 8 2.92 -15.46 12.84
N GLU A 9 3.21 -16.27 11.83
CA GLU A 9 4.34 -16.04 10.95
C GLU A 9 4.16 -14.76 10.13
N LEU A 10 2.96 -14.52 9.64
CA LEU A 10 2.67 -13.29 8.90
C LEU A 10 2.83 -12.06 9.79
N ARG A 11 2.38 -12.14 11.04
CA ARG A 11 2.54 -11.04 11.99
C ARG A 11 4.01 -10.77 12.28
N SER A 12 4.78 -11.82 12.53
CA SER A 12 6.20 -11.71 12.81
C SER A 12 6.95 -11.09 11.64
N LEU A 13 6.67 -11.58 10.42
CA LEU A 13 7.29 -11.06 9.22
C LEU A 13 6.93 -9.60 9.00
N ASN A 14 5.66 -9.24 9.21
CA ASN A 14 5.22 -7.87 9.07
C ASN A 14 5.94 -6.93 10.04
N ASN A 15 6.19 -7.40 11.26
CA ASN A 15 6.94 -6.62 12.24
C ASN A 15 8.40 -6.44 11.83
N LEU A 16 9.01 -7.46 11.24
CA LEU A 16 10.37 -7.36 10.72
C LEU A 16 10.46 -6.37 9.56
N ILE A 17 9.48 -6.39 8.68
CA ILE A 17 9.40 -5.42 7.58
C ILE A 17 9.30 -4.01 8.15
N LYS A 18 8.47 -3.79 9.15
CA LYS A 18 8.33 -2.47 9.80
C LYS A 18 9.64 -1.99 10.37
N ARG A 19 10.39 -2.87 11.04
CA ARG A 19 11.70 -2.51 11.58
C ARG A 19 12.69 -2.11 10.50
N TYR A 20 12.68 -2.85 9.40
CA TYR A 20 13.55 -2.54 8.26
C TYR A 20 13.22 -1.16 7.70
N ILE A 21 11.96 -0.87 7.54
CA ILE A 21 11.46 0.43 7.07
C ILE A 21 11.89 1.55 8.01
N GLU A 22 11.73 1.35 9.32
CA GLU A 22 12.05 2.36 10.32
C GLU A 22 13.53 2.73 10.36
N ASN A 23 14.39 1.83 9.88
CA ASN A 23 15.82 2.09 9.81
C ASN A 23 16.26 2.75 8.50
N SER A 24 15.35 2.98 7.56
CA SER A 24 15.64 3.62 6.30
C SER A 24 15.52 5.14 6.41
N LYS A 25 16.56 5.88 5.97
CA LYS A 25 16.54 7.34 6.01
C LYS A 25 15.48 7.96 5.10
N HIS A 26 15.28 7.37 3.93
CA HIS A 26 14.28 7.85 2.99
C HIS A 26 12.87 7.64 3.54
N PHE A 27 12.64 6.49 4.14
CA PHE A 27 11.35 6.18 4.73
C PHE A 27 11.05 7.06 5.93
N GLU A 28 12.07 7.42 6.70
CA GLU A 28 11.90 8.30 7.85
C GLU A 28 11.33 9.65 7.42
N TYR A 29 11.87 10.21 6.34
CA TYR A 29 11.37 11.46 5.78
C TYR A 29 9.94 11.30 5.24
N ALA A 30 9.70 10.27 4.46
CA ALA A 30 8.39 10.02 3.90
C ALA A 30 7.36 9.75 5.00
N LYS A 31 7.75 9.04 6.04
CA LYS A 31 6.88 8.72 7.17
C LYS A 31 6.43 9.96 7.93
N LYS A 32 7.30 10.95 8.08
CA LYS A 32 6.93 12.23 8.70
C LYS A 32 5.78 12.91 7.99
N ILE A 33 5.73 12.74 6.68
CA ILE A 33 4.73 13.39 5.84
C ILE A 33 3.49 12.51 5.65
N THR A 34 3.68 11.22 5.41
CA THR A 34 2.59 10.31 5.05
C THR A 34 2.14 9.38 6.17
N GLY A 35 2.88 9.31 7.28
CA GLY A 35 2.68 8.26 8.27
C GLY A 35 3.12 6.92 7.69
N THR A 36 2.28 5.90 7.80
CA THR A 36 2.58 4.57 7.25
C THR A 36 1.93 4.35 5.88
N ASN A 37 1.55 5.43 5.20
CA ASN A 37 0.71 5.34 4.01
C ASN A 37 1.44 5.61 2.69
N GLY A 38 2.75 5.45 2.68
CA GLY A 38 3.56 5.63 1.46
C GLY A 38 3.16 4.71 0.32
N TRP A 39 2.62 3.54 0.64
CA TRP A 39 2.14 2.59 -0.36
C TRP A 39 1.06 3.19 -1.25
N ILE A 40 0.22 4.05 -0.69
CA ILE A 40 -0.86 4.70 -1.44
C ILE A 40 -0.28 5.64 -2.48
N ILE A 41 0.72 6.42 -2.10
CA ILE A 41 1.37 7.34 -3.03
C ILE A 41 2.03 6.57 -4.18
N ALA A 42 2.73 5.49 -3.86
CA ALA A 42 3.36 4.65 -4.86
C ALA A 42 2.32 4.09 -5.85
N TYR A 43 1.22 3.58 -5.32
CA TYR A 43 0.16 3.02 -6.15
C TYR A 43 -0.45 4.06 -7.09
N LEU A 44 -0.76 5.25 -6.56
CA LEU A 44 -1.33 6.31 -7.37
C LEU A 44 -0.36 6.79 -8.44
N ALA A 45 0.92 6.89 -8.10
CA ALA A 45 1.94 7.32 -9.05
C ALA A 45 2.15 6.31 -10.18
N GLU A 46 2.14 5.04 -9.85
CA GLU A 46 2.29 3.95 -10.85
C GLU A 46 1.09 3.86 -11.78
N ASN A 47 -0.05 4.37 -11.35
CA ASN A 47 -1.29 4.36 -12.13
C ASN A 47 -1.67 5.75 -12.63
N GLU A 48 -0.70 6.64 -12.75
CA GLU A 48 -0.94 7.97 -13.28
C GLU A 48 -1.51 7.86 -14.70
N GLY A 49 -2.51 8.68 -14.99
CA GLY A 49 -3.22 8.59 -16.25
C GLY A 49 -4.46 7.70 -16.22
N LYS A 50 -4.63 6.93 -15.17
CA LYS A 50 -5.86 6.15 -14.95
C LYS A 50 -6.68 6.82 -13.87
N ASP A 51 -7.98 6.65 -13.94
CA ASP A 51 -8.89 7.18 -12.94
C ASP A 51 -8.91 6.23 -11.75
N ILE A 52 -8.34 6.66 -10.64
CA ILE A 52 -8.29 5.89 -9.41
C ILE A 52 -9.22 6.52 -8.37
N TYR A 53 -10.10 5.72 -7.82
CA TYR A 53 -11.06 6.15 -6.82
C TYR A 53 -10.71 5.56 -5.46
N GLN A 54 -11.29 6.13 -4.41
CA GLN A 54 -11.06 5.64 -3.05
C GLN A 54 -11.35 4.15 -2.91
N LYS A 55 -12.43 3.66 -3.53
CA LYS A 55 -12.78 2.24 -3.46
C LYS A 55 -11.72 1.32 -4.07
N ASP A 56 -10.98 1.83 -5.05
CA ASP A 56 -9.90 1.04 -5.66
C ASP A 56 -8.78 0.79 -4.65
N LEU A 57 -8.50 1.78 -3.80
CA LEU A 57 -7.53 1.62 -2.73
C LEU A 57 -8.03 0.65 -1.66
N GLU A 58 -9.32 0.68 -1.35
CA GLU A 58 -9.93 -0.26 -0.40
C GLU A 58 -9.70 -1.69 -0.84
N GLU A 59 -9.93 -1.96 -2.12
CA GLU A 59 -9.76 -3.28 -2.70
C GLU A 59 -8.29 -3.68 -2.80
N LYS A 60 -7.47 -2.79 -3.33
CA LYS A 60 -6.04 -3.08 -3.55
C LYS A 60 -5.30 -3.38 -2.25
N PHE A 61 -5.54 -2.62 -1.21
CA PHE A 61 -4.83 -2.75 0.05
C PHE A 61 -5.62 -3.50 1.12
N THR A 62 -6.82 -3.95 0.79
CA THR A 62 -7.68 -4.70 1.72
C THR A 62 -7.89 -3.92 3.02
N ILE A 63 -8.32 -2.67 2.88
CA ILE A 63 -8.54 -1.74 3.98
C ILE A 63 -10.02 -1.33 4.01
N THR A 64 -10.57 -1.17 5.21
CA THR A 64 -11.97 -0.76 5.36
C THR A 64 -12.19 0.65 4.84
N ARG A 65 -13.41 0.91 4.39
CA ARG A 65 -13.81 2.22 3.89
C ARG A 65 -13.56 3.33 4.90
N SER A 66 -13.89 3.10 6.17
CA SER A 66 -13.72 4.12 7.20
C SER A 66 -12.24 4.45 7.42
N THR A 67 -11.38 3.45 7.39
CA THR A 67 -9.95 3.65 7.58
C THR A 67 -9.35 4.42 6.40
N ILE A 68 -9.66 3.99 5.16
CA ILE A 68 -9.10 4.65 3.99
C ILE A 68 -9.61 6.09 3.85
N SER A 69 -10.85 6.33 4.24
CA SER A 69 -11.42 7.68 4.22
C SER A 69 -10.65 8.63 5.12
N LYS A 70 -10.29 8.18 6.32
CA LYS A 70 -9.48 8.98 7.26
C LYS A 70 -8.09 9.25 6.71
N VAL A 71 -7.47 8.24 6.10
CA VAL A 71 -6.13 8.36 5.53
C VAL A 71 -6.13 9.36 4.37
N ILE A 72 -7.10 9.26 3.47
CA ILE A 72 -7.19 10.17 2.33
C ILE A 72 -7.43 11.61 2.80
N THR A 73 -8.30 11.78 3.78
CA THR A 73 -8.58 13.12 4.34
C THR A 73 -7.28 13.72 4.90
N LEU A 74 -6.51 12.94 5.64
CA LEU A 74 -5.24 13.39 6.20
C LEU A 74 -4.24 13.75 5.11
N MET A 75 -4.13 12.92 4.09
CA MET A 75 -3.22 13.17 2.97
C MET A 75 -3.64 14.41 2.18
N GLU A 76 -4.92 14.64 2.05
CA GLU A 76 -5.45 15.85 1.42
C GLU A 76 -5.07 17.09 2.23
N GLN A 77 -5.21 17.02 3.55
CA GLN A 77 -4.82 18.11 4.44
C GLN A 77 -3.33 18.42 4.37
N LYS A 78 -2.52 17.40 4.15
CA LYS A 78 -1.06 17.57 4.00
C LYS A 78 -0.62 17.99 2.61
N GLY A 79 -1.56 18.16 1.70
CA GLY A 79 -1.26 18.58 0.33
C GLY A 79 -0.64 17.49 -0.54
N LEU A 80 -0.94 16.24 -0.26
CA LEU A 80 -0.39 15.10 -1.00
C LEU A 80 -1.36 14.56 -2.05
N ILE A 81 -2.64 14.66 -1.78
CA ILE A 81 -3.71 14.15 -2.65
C ILE A 81 -4.77 15.23 -2.78
N GLU A 82 -5.37 15.31 -3.96
CA GLU A 82 -6.56 16.09 -4.21
C GLU A 82 -7.69 15.15 -4.58
N ARG A 83 -8.90 15.47 -4.16
CA ARG A 83 -10.11 14.75 -4.57
C ARG A 83 -10.83 15.56 -5.61
N GLU A 84 -11.15 14.91 -6.72
CA GLU A 84 -11.85 15.56 -7.81
C GLU A 84 -13.21 14.90 -8.01
N ALA A 85 -14.26 15.70 -8.06
CA ALA A 85 -15.60 15.20 -8.28
C ALA A 85 -15.73 14.56 -9.66
N VAL A 86 -16.51 13.48 -9.73
CA VAL A 86 -16.79 12.79 -10.98
C VAL A 86 -18.13 13.30 -11.49
N PRO A 87 -18.18 13.85 -12.73
CA PRO A 87 -19.44 14.27 -13.30
C PRO A 87 -20.45 13.11 -13.35
N GLY A 88 -21.64 13.37 -12.85
CA GLY A 88 -22.70 12.37 -12.86
C GLY A 88 -22.72 11.40 -11.69
N ASP A 89 -21.71 11.39 -10.83
CA ASP A 89 -21.73 10.55 -9.62
C ASP A 89 -21.04 11.26 -8.46
N ALA A 90 -21.85 11.86 -7.59
CA ALA A 90 -21.35 12.62 -6.44
C ALA A 90 -20.68 11.73 -5.39
N ARG A 91 -20.88 10.42 -5.46
CA ARG A 91 -20.29 9.50 -4.48
C ARG A 91 -18.87 9.10 -4.83
N LEU A 92 -18.49 9.24 -6.10
CA LEU A 92 -17.14 8.92 -6.54
C LEU A 92 -16.25 10.15 -6.45
N LYS A 93 -15.07 9.97 -5.90
CA LYS A 93 -14.04 11.00 -5.89
C LYS A 93 -12.78 10.41 -6.50
N LYS A 94 -12.33 11.01 -7.57
CA LYS A 94 -11.08 10.64 -8.21
C LYS A 94 -9.92 11.16 -7.36
N LEU A 95 -8.92 10.35 -7.17
CA LEU A 95 -7.75 10.71 -6.38
C LEU A 95 -6.61 11.12 -7.30
N ILE A 96 -6.02 12.27 -7.02
CA ILE A 96 -4.94 12.83 -7.83
C ILE A 96 -3.77 13.19 -6.94
N LEU A 97 -2.57 12.75 -7.33
CA LEU A 97 -1.36 13.16 -6.61
C LEU A 97 -1.00 14.60 -6.93
N THR A 98 -0.63 15.34 -5.89
CA THR A 98 -0.11 16.69 -6.05
C THR A 98 1.35 16.64 -6.50
N PRO A 99 1.91 17.75 -7.03
CA PRO A 99 3.33 17.82 -7.34
C PRO A 99 4.22 17.50 -6.14
N LYS A 100 3.81 17.89 -4.93
CA LYS A 100 4.53 17.58 -3.69
C LYS A 100 4.62 16.08 -3.48
N ALA A 101 3.53 15.35 -3.68
CA ALA A 101 3.51 13.91 -3.53
C ALA A 101 4.37 13.22 -4.58
N LYS A 102 4.37 13.73 -5.81
CA LYS A 102 5.20 13.19 -6.88
C LYS A 102 6.68 13.29 -6.56
N ALA A 103 7.08 14.37 -5.89
CA ALA A 103 8.47 14.55 -5.47
C ALA A 103 8.90 13.52 -4.42
N LEU A 104 7.96 13.07 -3.59
CA LEU A 104 8.24 12.02 -2.59
C LEU A 104 8.26 10.63 -3.22
N HIS A 105 7.61 10.48 -4.35
CA HIS A 105 7.44 9.17 -4.99
C HIS A 105 8.76 8.45 -5.25
N LYS A 106 9.76 9.16 -5.71
CA LYS A 106 11.05 8.58 -6.01
C LYS A 106 11.66 7.85 -4.82
N ALA A 107 11.70 8.53 -3.68
CA ALA A 107 12.28 7.94 -2.47
C ALA A 107 11.46 6.74 -2.00
N ILE A 108 10.14 6.85 -2.05
CA ILE A 108 9.24 5.77 -1.64
C ILE A 108 9.43 4.54 -2.54
N VAL A 109 9.52 4.73 -3.84
CA VAL A 109 9.70 3.63 -4.78
C VAL A 109 11.02 2.90 -4.54
N GLU A 110 12.09 3.65 -4.29
CA GLU A 110 13.38 3.05 -3.97
C GLU A 110 13.31 2.20 -2.71
N ASP A 111 12.66 2.71 -1.67
CA ASP A 111 12.52 2.00 -0.41
C ASP A 111 11.66 0.75 -0.56
N LEU A 112 10.55 0.84 -1.29
CA LEU A 112 9.70 -0.32 -1.55
C LEU A 112 10.44 -1.39 -2.34
N LYS A 113 11.25 -0.96 -3.30
CA LYS A 113 12.06 -1.86 -4.10
C LYS A 113 13.12 -2.57 -3.25
N ASP A 114 13.75 -1.84 -2.35
CA ASP A 114 14.73 -2.40 -1.42
C ASP A 114 14.09 -3.43 -0.50
N ILE A 115 12.91 -3.13 0.02
CA ILE A 115 12.15 -4.06 0.85
C ILE A 115 11.83 -5.34 0.08
N GLU A 116 11.33 -5.20 -1.13
CA GLU A 116 10.99 -6.34 -1.98
C GLU A 116 12.21 -7.19 -2.28
N ASN A 117 13.32 -6.56 -2.65
CA ASN A 117 14.57 -7.27 -2.92
C ASN A 117 15.08 -8.00 -1.67
N LYS A 118 14.99 -7.35 -0.52
CA LYS A 118 15.42 -7.95 0.73
C LYS A 118 14.56 -9.15 1.11
N LEU A 119 13.25 -9.03 0.96
CA LEU A 119 12.32 -10.12 1.24
C LEU A 119 12.58 -11.33 0.33
N MET A 120 12.88 -11.05 -0.93
CA MET A 120 12.99 -12.10 -1.95
C MET A 120 14.40 -12.60 -2.17
N GLU A 121 15.34 -12.16 -1.35
CA GLU A 121 16.73 -12.62 -1.46
C GLU A 121 16.82 -14.14 -1.35
N GLY A 122 17.42 -14.78 -2.36
CA GLY A 122 17.54 -16.23 -2.41
C GLY A 122 16.33 -16.97 -2.97
N PHE A 123 15.26 -16.27 -3.32
CA PHE A 123 14.08 -16.91 -3.91
C PHE A 123 14.20 -16.98 -5.41
N THR A 124 13.71 -18.07 -5.99
CA THR A 124 13.60 -18.19 -7.46
C THR A 124 12.35 -17.47 -7.94
N GLU A 125 12.26 -17.20 -9.24
CA GLU A 125 11.07 -16.61 -9.84
C GLU A 125 9.83 -17.49 -9.61
N GLN A 126 10.02 -18.81 -9.71
CA GLN A 126 8.91 -19.74 -9.47
C GLN A 126 8.41 -19.67 -8.04
N GLU A 127 9.32 -19.55 -7.09
CA GLU A 127 8.95 -19.40 -5.69
C GLU A 127 8.17 -18.12 -5.43
N LYS A 128 8.57 -17.03 -6.09
CA LYS A 128 7.83 -15.76 -5.99
C LYS A 128 6.42 -15.90 -6.54
N GLU A 129 6.28 -16.52 -7.70
CA GLU A 129 4.96 -16.76 -8.30
C GLU A 129 4.08 -17.61 -7.39
N ASN A 130 4.68 -18.63 -6.79
CA ASN A 130 3.97 -19.49 -5.85
C ASN A 130 3.48 -18.70 -4.62
N LEU A 131 4.30 -17.79 -4.11
CA LEU A 131 3.92 -16.94 -2.98
C LEU A 131 2.69 -16.10 -3.32
N PHE A 132 2.68 -15.47 -4.48
CA PHE A 132 1.53 -14.68 -4.90
C PHE A 132 0.27 -15.53 -4.99
N LEU A 133 0.38 -16.74 -5.54
CA LEU A 133 -0.74 -17.66 -5.61
C LEU A 133 -1.26 -18.03 -4.22
N TYR A 134 -0.35 -18.29 -3.28
CA TYR A 134 -0.72 -18.65 -1.93
C TYR A 134 -1.39 -17.48 -1.20
N PHE A 135 -0.88 -16.28 -1.36
CA PHE A 135 -1.51 -15.09 -0.80
C PHE A 135 -2.91 -14.90 -1.37
N ASP A 136 -3.10 -15.10 -2.66
CA ASP A 136 -4.42 -14.98 -3.27
C ASP A 136 -5.40 -16.00 -2.70
N LYS A 137 -4.96 -17.24 -2.50
CA LYS A 137 -5.78 -18.26 -1.88
C LYS A 137 -6.19 -17.87 -0.46
N MET A 138 -5.24 -17.38 0.32
CA MET A 138 -5.53 -16.96 1.68
C MET A 138 -6.51 -15.78 1.73
N LYS A 139 -6.34 -14.81 0.83
CA LYS A 139 -7.24 -13.67 0.75
C LYS A 139 -8.65 -14.09 0.39
N LYS A 140 -8.81 -15.00 -0.56
CA LYS A 140 -10.12 -15.55 -0.91
C LYS A 140 -10.78 -16.19 0.29
N ASN A 141 -10.02 -17.00 1.03
CA ASN A 141 -10.53 -17.66 2.22
C ASN A 141 -11.01 -16.67 3.27
N MET A 142 -10.38 -15.50 3.34
CA MET A 142 -10.75 -14.45 4.28
C MET A 142 -11.90 -13.57 3.79
N GLY A 143 -12.45 -13.87 2.61
CA GLY A 143 -13.64 -13.20 2.12
C GLY A 143 -13.43 -11.86 1.41
N THR A 144 -12.28 -11.65 0.82
CA THR A 144 -12.03 -10.38 0.14
C THR A 144 -12.75 -10.26 -1.19
N GLU A 145 -13.26 -11.37 -1.71
CA GLU A 145 -13.96 -11.29 -2.94
C GLU A 145 -15.41 -11.16 -2.74
N GLU A 146 -15.97 -10.81 -2.32
CA GLU A 146 -17.17 -10.67 -2.25
C GLU A 146 -17.91 -10.51 -2.11
N ALA A 147 -18.00 -10.40 -2.03
CA ALA A 147 -19.03 -10.62 -1.87
C ALA A 147 -20.25 -10.13 -2.25
#